data_d93c0a62e4f78d59ceb532e2b956b99d
#
_entry.id   d93c0a62e4f78d59ceb532e2b956b99d
#
_cell.length_a   1.000
_cell.length_b   1.000
_cell.length_c   1.000
_cell.angle_alpha   90.00
_cell.angle_beta   90.00
_cell.angle_gamma   90.00
#
_symmetry.space_group_name_H-M   'P 1'
#
loop_
_entity.id
_entity.type
_entity.pdbx_description
1 polymer ?
#
loop_
_entity_poly.entity_id
_entity_poly.type
_entity_poly.pdbx_seq_one_letter_code
_entity_poly.pdbx_strand_id
1 'polypeptide(L)'
;MSILDEIVQTKLIEVSHLKYDTPSEGNLRSKLNQRGVRPFLDSLRSPRRGDVALIAEIKKASPSKGVICPDFDPVRIAQAYQDAGATCLSV
;
A
#
# COMPACT_ATOMS: atom_id res chain seq x y z
N MET A 1 -25.62 -10.42 6.78
CA MET A 1 -24.24 -10.45 6.24
C MET A 1 -23.34 -9.57 7.11
N SER A 2 -22.17 -10.06 7.46
CA SER A 2 -21.17 -9.23 8.13
C SER A 2 -20.54 -8.23 7.15
N ILE A 3 -19.87 -7.20 7.68
CA ILE A 3 -19.13 -6.27 6.83
C ILE A 3 -18.02 -6.98 6.05
N LEU A 4 -17.44 -8.04 6.62
CA LEU A 4 -16.46 -8.86 5.91
C LEU A 4 -17.07 -9.54 4.68
N ASP A 5 -18.28 -10.08 4.81
CA ASP A 5 -18.98 -10.69 3.69
C ASP A 5 -19.23 -9.67 2.56
N GLU A 6 -19.62 -8.46 2.92
CA GLU A 6 -19.82 -7.36 1.94
C GLU A 6 -18.52 -7.01 1.23
N ILE A 7 -17.43 -6.93 1.96
CA ILE A 7 -16.10 -6.67 1.40
C ILE A 7 -15.70 -7.79 0.42
N VAL A 8 -15.89 -9.04 0.82
CA VAL A 8 -15.58 -10.20 -0.04
C VAL A 8 -16.41 -10.16 -1.32
N GLN A 9 -17.72 -9.89 -1.23
CA GLN A 9 -18.59 -9.77 -2.41
C GLN A 9 -18.10 -8.65 -3.35
N THR A 10 -17.76 -7.49 -2.81
CA THR A 10 -17.22 -6.39 -3.59
C THR A 10 -15.91 -6.78 -4.28
N LYS A 11 -15.02 -7.46 -3.58
CA LYS A 11 -13.75 -7.93 -4.15
C LYS A 11 -13.93 -8.96 -5.25
N LEU A 12 -14.90 -9.86 -5.11
CA LEU A 12 -15.22 -10.82 -6.16
C LEU A 12 -15.66 -10.11 -7.45
N ILE A 13 -16.47 -9.06 -7.33
CA ILE A 13 -16.88 -8.25 -8.47
C ILE A 13 -15.69 -7.51 -9.08
N GLU A 14 -14.86 -6.86 -8.28
CA GLU A 14 -13.66 -6.15 -8.75
C GLU A 14 -12.71 -7.10 -9.49
N VAL A 15 -12.47 -8.28 -8.92
CA VAL A 15 -11.58 -9.29 -9.54
C VAL A 15 -12.16 -9.76 -10.88
N SER A 16 -13.48 -9.92 -10.98
CA SER A 16 -14.12 -10.34 -12.24
C SER A 16 -13.94 -9.32 -13.38
N HIS A 17 -13.71 -8.05 -13.04
CA HIS A 17 -13.48 -6.98 -14.00
C HIS A 17 -12.00 -6.74 -14.31
N LEU A 18 -11.08 -7.44 -13.66
CA LEU A 18 -9.66 -7.33 -13.97
C LEU A 18 -9.39 -7.82 -15.39
N LYS A 19 -8.70 -6.98 -16.16
CA LYS A 19 -8.28 -7.37 -17.51
C LYS A 19 -7.21 -8.44 -17.44
N TYR A 20 -7.19 -9.30 -18.47
CA TYR A 20 -6.23 -10.40 -18.57
C TYR A 20 -4.77 -9.96 -18.78
N ASP A 21 -4.48 -8.66 -18.70
CA ASP A 21 -3.13 -8.10 -18.77
C ASP A 21 -2.39 -8.14 -17.43
N THR A 22 -2.67 -9.13 -16.60
CA THR A 22 -1.86 -9.35 -15.40
C THR A 22 -0.44 -9.70 -15.82
N PRO A 23 0.58 -8.98 -15.28
CA PRO A 23 1.96 -9.31 -15.59
C PRO A 23 2.26 -10.75 -15.25
N SER A 24 2.97 -11.45 -16.13
CA SER A 24 3.43 -12.81 -15.86
C SER A 24 4.39 -12.82 -14.65
N GLU A 25 4.55 -13.97 -14.02
CA GLU A 25 5.54 -14.12 -12.95
C GLU A 25 6.94 -13.69 -13.39
N GLY A 26 7.33 -14.05 -14.63
CA GLY A 26 8.62 -13.65 -15.21
C GLY A 26 8.77 -12.14 -15.31
N ASN A 27 7.72 -11.42 -15.72
CA ASN A 27 7.73 -9.96 -15.80
C ASN A 27 7.84 -9.31 -14.42
N LEU A 28 7.15 -9.87 -13.43
CA LEU A 28 7.22 -9.37 -12.05
C LEU A 28 8.62 -9.58 -11.46
N ARG A 29 9.25 -10.73 -11.70
CA ARG A 29 10.63 -11.01 -11.28
C ARG A 29 11.62 -10.07 -11.95
N SER A 30 11.48 -9.83 -13.25
CA SER A 30 12.33 -8.91 -13.98
C SER A 30 12.24 -7.49 -13.40
N LYS A 31 11.04 -7.01 -13.14
CA LYS A 31 10.83 -5.68 -12.52
C LYS A 31 11.42 -5.62 -11.11
N LEU A 32 11.27 -6.68 -10.33
CA LEU A 32 11.86 -6.75 -8.99
C LEU A 32 13.39 -6.71 -9.05
N ASN A 33 14.00 -7.44 -9.99
CA ASN A 33 15.45 -7.43 -10.17
C ASN A 33 15.97 -6.04 -10.57
N GLN A 34 15.24 -5.32 -11.42
CA GLN A 34 15.59 -3.96 -11.83
C GLN A 34 15.48 -2.96 -10.67
N ARG A 35 14.43 -3.08 -9.87
CA ARG A 35 14.19 -2.19 -8.73
C ARG A 35 15.09 -2.51 -7.55
N GLY A 36 15.44 -3.77 -7.36
CA GLY A 36 16.06 -4.30 -6.16
C GLY A 36 15.06 -4.50 -5.02
N VAL A 37 15.51 -5.15 -3.98
CA VAL A 37 14.71 -5.41 -2.78
C VAL A 37 14.85 -4.25 -1.80
N ARG A 38 13.72 -3.74 -1.31
CA ARG A 38 13.70 -2.75 -0.23
C ARG A 38 13.58 -3.48 1.10
N PRO A 39 14.50 -3.26 2.06
CA PRO A 39 14.54 -4.05 3.30
C PRO A 39 13.50 -3.56 4.31
N PHE A 40 12.26 -3.98 4.17
CA PHE A 40 11.15 -3.55 5.03
C PHE A 40 11.40 -3.89 6.50
N LEU A 41 11.71 -5.14 6.79
CA LEU A 41 11.93 -5.60 8.17
C LEU A 41 13.16 -4.94 8.79
N ASP A 42 14.27 -4.89 8.08
CA ASP A 42 15.50 -4.28 8.58
C ASP A 42 15.30 -2.79 8.83
N SER A 43 14.52 -2.11 8.01
CA SER A 43 14.17 -0.71 8.19
C SER A 43 13.39 -0.49 9.48
N LEU A 44 12.47 -1.39 9.82
CA LEU A 44 11.72 -1.32 11.09
C LEU A 44 12.59 -1.54 12.30
N ARG A 45 13.68 -2.34 12.18
CA ARG A 45 14.63 -2.58 13.25
C ARG A 45 15.58 -1.40 13.48
N SER A 46 15.75 -0.56 12.47
CA SER A 46 16.62 0.62 12.53
C SER A 46 15.85 1.86 12.10
N PRO A 47 15.00 2.44 12.96
CA PRO A 47 14.16 3.58 12.59
C PRO A 47 15.00 4.78 12.13
N ARG A 48 14.45 5.53 11.17
CA ARG A 48 15.11 6.73 10.64
C ARG A 48 15.20 7.86 11.67
N ARG A 49 14.25 7.92 12.60
CA ARG A 49 14.18 8.94 13.64
C ARG A 49 13.76 8.32 14.97
N GLY A 50 14.53 8.61 16.01
CA GLY A 50 14.23 8.15 17.37
C GLY A 50 14.26 6.63 17.54
N ASP A 51 13.52 6.15 18.51
CA ASP A 51 13.51 4.74 18.91
C ASP A 51 12.27 3.99 18.42
N VAL A 52 11.35 4.69 17.74
CA VAL A 52 10.09 4.12 17.28
C VAL A 52 10.05 4.10 15.77
N ALA A 53 9.86 2.91 15.20
CA ALA A 53 9.60 2.76 13.78
C ALA A 53 8.14 3.08 13.46
N LEU A 54 7.90 3.77 12.35
CA LEU A 54 6.57 4.17 11.92
C LEU A 54 6.27 3.60 10.54
N ILE A 55 5.19 2.85 10.45
CA ILE A 55 4.58 2.48 9.18
C ILE A 55 3.47 3.48 8.90
N ALA A 56 3.65 4.33 7.89
CA ALA A 56 2.67 5.33 7.50
C ALA A 56 1.77 4.77 6.38
N GLU A 57 0.46 4.81 6.58
CA GLU A 57 -0.50 4.28 5.61
C GLU A 57 -1.04 5.38 4.70
N ILE A 58 -1.07 5.08 3.40
CA ILE A 58 -1.66 5.93 2.37
C ILE A 58 -3.01 5.34 2.01
N LYS A 59 -4.09 6.02 2.44
CA LYS A 59 -5.44 5.48 2.32
C LYS A 59 -6.45 6.56 1.98
N LYS A 60 -7.22 6.35 0.91
CA LYS A 60 -8.28 7.29 0.51
C LYS A 60 -9.58 7.04 1.26
N ALA A 61 -9.98 5.78 1.38
CA ALA A 61 -11.30 5.39 1.85
C ALA A 61 -11.24 4.03 2.55
N SER A 62 -12.29 3.73 3.31
CA SER A 62 -12.48 2.41 3.91
C SER A 62 -13.93 1.98 3.80
N PRO A 63 -14.24 0.67 3.87
CA PRO A 63 -15.62 0.19 3.84
C PRO A 63 -16.47 0.72 4.99
N SER A 64 -15.88 0.91 6.18
CA SER A 64 -16.60 1.35 7.38
C SER A 64 -16.73 2.87 7.48
N LYS A 65 -15.79 3.64 6.96
CA LYS A 65 -15.71 5.10 7.12
C LYS A 65 -15.99 5.87 5.83
N GLY A 66 -16.09 5.19 4.68
CA GLY A 66 -16.21 5.83 3.38
C GLY A 66 -14.94 6.60 3.02
N VAL A 67 -15.09 7.72 2.31
CA VAL A 67 -13.95 8.53 1.89
C VAL A 67 -13.35 9.25 3.11
N ILE A 68 -12.06 8.97 3.37
CA ILE A 68 -11.30 9.56 4.48
C ILE A 68 -10.57 10.81 4.00
N CYS A 69 -10.02 10.78 2.78
CA CYS A 69 -9.25 11.86 2.20
C CYS A 69 -9.82 12.21 0.81
N PRO A 70 -10.67 13.25 0.67
CA PRO A 70 -11.27 13.58 -0.62
C PRO A 70 -10.26 14.10 -1.64
N ASP A 71 -9.23 14.83 -1.21
CA ASP A 71 -8.15 15.34 -2.07
C ASP A 71 -6.97 14.36 -2.11
N PHE A 72 -7.27 13.11 -2.45
CA PHE A 72 -6.29 12.04 -2.38
C PHE A 72 -5.28 12.11 -3.53
N ASP A 73 -4.04 12.45 -3.18
CA ASP A 73 -2.87 12.37 -4.05
C ASP A 73 -1.84 11.46 -3.38
N PRO A 74 -1.78 10.17 -3.74
CA PRO A 74 -0.94 9.21 -3.04
C PRO A 74 0.54 9.51 -3.14
N VAL A 75 1.00 10.07 -4.25
CA VAL A 75 2.42 10.40 -4.44
C VAL A 75 2.82 11.56 -3.52
N ARG A 76 2.01 12.61 -3.45
CA ARG A 76 2.25 13.73 -2.55
C ARG A 76 2.25 13.30 -1.09
N ILE A 77 1.29 12.45 -0.71
CA ILE A 77 1.21 11.92 0.66
C ILE A 77 2.45 11.08 0.97
N ALA A 78 2.86 10.20 0.07
CA ALA A 78 4.06 9.38 0.24
C ALA A 78 5.31 10.23 0.43
N GLN A 79 5.48 11.28 -0.37
CA GLN A 79 6.61 12.20 -0.25
C GLN A 79 6.59 12.96 1.08
N ALA A 80 5.41 13.42 1.52
CA ALA A 80 5.26 14.09 2.81
C ALA A 80 5.62 13.15 3.98
N TYR A 81 5.18 11.90 3.93
CA TYR A 81 5.54 10.90 4.94
C TYR A 81 7.04 10.61 4.94
N GLN A 82 7.64 10.48 3.77
CA GLN A 82 9.09 10.26 3.67
C GLN A 82 9.85 11.45 4.26
N ASP A 83 9.49 12.68 3.93
CA ASP A 83 10.14 13.89 4.43
C ASP A 83 9.96 14.03 5.95
N ALA A 84 8.84 13.62 6.49
CA ALA A 84 8.57 13.59 7.92
C ALA A 84 9.33 12.48 8.67
N GLY A 85 9.95 11.55 7.96
CA GLY A 85 10.78 10.50 8.55
C GLY A 85 10.07 9.17 8.78
N ALA A 86 8.98 8.90 8.07
CA ALA A 86 8.34 7.57 8.11
C ALA A 86 9.34 6.49 7.74
N THR A 87 9.31 5.38 8.47
CA THR A 87 10.22 4.25 8.25
C THR A 87 9.81 3.44 7.03
N CYS A 88 8.54 3.14 6.94
CA CYS A 88 7.94 2.37 5.85
C CYS A 88 6.60 2.99 5.45
N LEU A 89 6.14 2.63 4.26
CA LEU A 89 4.84 3.04 3.75
C LEU A 89 3.96 1.81 3.52
N SER A 90 2.68 1.95 3.81
CA SER A 90 1.63 0.99 3.47
C SER A 90 0.63 1.66 2.52
N VAL A 91 0.22 0.96 1.50
CA VAL A 91 -0.71 1.47 0.49
C VAL A 91 -1.94 0.60 0.39
#